data_78d359f317b64585cbfb363775a2d967
#
_entry.id   78d359f317b64585cbfb363775a2d967
#
_cell.length_a   1.000
_cell.length_b   1.000
_cell.length_c   1.000
_cell.angle_alpha   90.00
_cell.angle_beta   90.00
_cell.angle_gamma   90.00
#
_symmetry.space_group_name_H-M   'P 1'
#
loop_
_entity.id
_entity.type
_entity.pdbx_description
1 polymer ?
#
loop_
_entity_poly.entity_id
_entity_poly.type
_entity_poly.pdbx_seq_one_letter_code
_entity_poly.pdbx_strand_id
1 'polypeptide(L)'
;PRVISENQSHIRELFVNFLATITRDEAYHGLQKRGSNTGAIRSPDEVMQDPHLEDRAFWTDVEYPEIGKTFRHTGSAAIFNGSPWRISRRAPLIGEHNEDILCGELGLSKAELAALIEEASE
;
A
#
# COMPACT_ATOMS: atom_id res chain seq x y z
N PRO A 1 36.36 3.07 -6.21
CA PRO A 1 35.37 4.13 -5.93
C PRO A 1 35.64 5.40 -6.73
N ARG A 2 36.89 5.92 -6.77
CA ARG A 2 37.21 7.19 -7.42
C ARG A 2 37.02 7.16 -8.95
N VAL A 3 37.44 6.07 -9.61
CA VAL A 3 37.26 5.89 -11.08
C VAL A 3 35.79 5.93 -11.48
N ILE A 4 34.90 5.38 -10.67
CA ILE A 4 33.45 5.38 -10.94
C ILE A 4 32.90 6.80 -10.84
N SER A 5 33.29 7.57 -9.82
CA SER A 5 32.81 8.95 -9.64
C SER A 5 33.30 9.89 -10.74
N GLU A 6 34.53 9.71 -11.19
CA GLU A 6 35.13 10.50 -12.26
C GLU A 6 34.48 10.23 -13.65
N ASN A 7 33.92 9.04 -13.86
CA ASN A 7 33.28 8.62 -15.11
C ASN A 7 31.76 8.49 -15.03
N GLN A 8 31.14 9.03 -14.00
CA GLN A 8 29.72 8.83 -13.73
C GLN A 8 28.80 9.25 -14.89
N SER A 9 29.09 10.38 -15.54
CA SER A 9 28.30 10.87 -16.67
C SER A 9 28.39 9.92 -17.87
N HIS A 10 29.58 9.43 -18.17
CA HIS A 10 29.78 8.48 -19.26
C HIS A 10 29.13 7.11 -18.98
N ILE A 11 29.27 6.59 -17.76
CA ILE A 11 28.61 5.35 -17.33
C ILE A 11 27.09 5.50 -17.45
N ARG A 12 26.53 6.62 -17.01
CA ARG A 12 25.10 6.91 -17.12
C ARG A 12 24.63 6.92 -18.58
N GLU A 13 25.37 7.58 -19.46
CA GLU A 13 25.04 7.63 -20.89
C GLU A 13 25.02 6.23 -21.52
N LEU A 14 26.04 5.42 -21.28
CA LEU A 14 26.09 4.05 -21.75
C LEU A 14 24.91 3.23 -21.23
N PHE A 15 24.57 3.40 -19.96
CA PHE A 15 23.46 2.67 -19.33
C PHE A 15 22.09 3.08 -19.89
N VAL A 16 21.87 4.39 -20.08
CA VAL A 16 20.63 4.91 -20.69
C VAL A 16 20.49 4.41 -22.12
N ASN A 17 21.55 4.46 -22.92
CA ASN A 17 21.55 3.97 -24.30
C ASN A 17 21.28 2.46 -24.36
N PHE A 18 21.85 1.67 -23.45
CA PHE A 18 21.58 0.23 -23.33
C PHE A 18 20.11 -0.02 -22.95
N LEU A 19 19.57 0.66 -21.94
CA LEU A 19 18.19 0.50 -21.51
C LEU A 19 17.17 0.89 -22.60
N ALA A 20 17.52 1.81 -23.49
CA ALA A 20 16.69 2.19 -24.62
C ALA A 20 16.56 1.08 -25.69
N THR A 21 17.39 0.04 -25.64
CA THR A 21 17.39 -1.08 -26.60
C THR A 21 16.60 -2.29 -26.12
N ILE A 22 16.15 -2.32 -24.87
CA ILE A 22 15.47 -3.46 -24.25
C ILE A 22 14.17 -3.00 -23.57
N THR A 23 13.26 -3.94 -23.32
CA THR A 23 12.04 -3.65 -22.57
C THR A 23 12.31 -3.52 -21.07
N ARG A 24 11.37 -2.90 -20.36
CA ARG A 24 11.41 -2.79 -18.89
C ARG A 24 11.57 -4.13 -18.20
N ASP A 25 10.82 -5.15 -18.64
CA ASP A 25 10.84 -6.47 -17.99
C ASP A 25 12.14 -7.23 -18.32
N GLU A 26 12.68 -7.10 -19.54
CA GLU A 26 14.01 -7.62 -19.87
C GLU A 26 15.10 -6.96 -19.01
N ALA A 27 15.05 -5.64 -18.84
CA ALA A 27 15.95 -4.91 -17.96
C ALA A 27 15.84 -5.40 -16.51
N TYR A 28 14.63 -5.48 -15.98
CA TYR A 28 14.35 -5.89 -14.61
C TYR A 28 14.89 -7.27 -14.31
N HIS A 29 14.43 -8.29 -15.06
CA HIS A 29 14.86 -9.66 -14.84
C HIS A 29 16.33 -9.92 -15.22
N GLY A 30 16.80 -9.30 -16.30
CA GLY A 30 18.17 -9.47 -16.77
C GLY A 30 19.22 -8.90 -15.83
N LEU A 31 18.96 -7.73 -15.24
CA LEU A 31 19.86 -7.09 -14.29
C LEU A 31 19.83 -7.77 -12.93
N GLN A 32 18.65 -8.17 -12.43
CA GLN A 32 18.54 -8.91 -11.16
C GLN A 32 19.27 -10.25 -11.21
N LYS A 33 19.15 -11.01 -12.32
CA LYS A 33 19.90 -12.26 -12.52
C LYS A 33 21.42 -12.08 -12.45
N ARG A 34 21.90 -10.86 -12.67
CA ARG A 34 23.33 -10.48 -12.59
C ARG A 34 23.71 -9.84 -11.26
N GLY A 35 22.82 -9.89 -10.25
CA GLY A 35 23.08 -9.36 -8.91
C GLY A 35 22.93 -7.83 -8.79
N SER A 36 22.31 -7.17 -9.77
CA SER A 36 22.03 -5.74 -9.70
C SER A 36 20.77 -5.46 -8.88
N ASN A 37 20.83 -4.46 -7.99
CA ASN A 37 19.65 -3.95 -7.28
C ASN A 37 18.83 -3.09 -8.25
N THR A 38 17.94 -3.73 -8.98
CA THR A 38 17.10 -3.09 -10.00
C THR A 38 15.64 -3.30 -9.69
N GLY A 39 14.85 -2.22 -9.72
CA GLY A 39 13.41 -2.23 -9.62
C GLY A 39 12.77 -1.76 -10.92
N ALA A 40 11.59 -2.26 -11.26
CA ALA A 40 10.76 -1.73 -12.33
C ALA A 40 9.74 -0.76 -11.76
N ILE A 41 9.59 0.42 -12.39
CA ILE A 41 8.48 1.33 -12.09
C ILE A 41 7.24 0.78 -12.79
N ARG A 42 6.19 0.53 -12.02
CA ARG A 42 4.92 -0.03 -12.48
C ARG A 42 3.78 0.94 -12.20
N SER A 43 2.75 0.95 -13.04
CA SER A 43 1.51 1.64 -12.76
C SER A 43 0.70 0.90 -11.67
N PRO A 44 -0.27 1.55 -11.00
CA PRO A 44 -1.07 0.89 -9.95
C PRO A 44 -1.79 -0.38 -10.40
N ASP A 45 -2.30 -0.40 -11.62
CA ASP A 45 -2.95 -1.57 -12.22
C ASP A 45 -1.97 -2.72 -12.50
N GLU A 46 -0.76 -2.42 -12.93
CA GLU A 46 0.32 -3.42 -13.06
C GLU A 46 0.76 -3.98 -11.70
N VAL A 47 0.81 -3.12 -10.66
CA VAL A 47 1.13 -3.55 -9.29
C VAL A 47 0.05 -4.49 -8.75
N MET A 48 -1.23 -4.21 -9.04
CA MET A 48 -2.34 -5.10 -8.63
C MET A 48 -2.29 -6.48 -9.27
N GLN A 49 -1.59 -6.64 -10.38
CA GLN A 49 -1.41 -7.89 -11.11
C GLN A 49 -0.01 -8.50 -10.95
N ASP A 50 0.81 -7.95 -10.05
CA ASP A 50 2.18 -8.42 -9.85
C ASP A 50 2.21 -9.82 -9.22
N PRO A 51 2.77 -10.83 -9.91
CA PRO A 51 2.82 -12.21 -9.40
C PRO A 51 3.53 -12.34 -8.06
N HIS A 52 4.51 -11.49 -7.77
CA HIS A 52 5.20 -11.49 -6.49
C HIS A 52 4.29 -11.09 -5.33
N LEU A 53 3.39 -10.14 -5.55
CA LEU A 53 2.42 -9.72 -4.53
C LEU A 53 1.32 -10.76 -4.32
N GLU A 54 0.91 -11.46 -5.39
CA GLU A 54 -0.01 -12.61 -5.28
C GLU A 54 0.65 -13.77 -4.52
N ASP A 55 1.87 -14.15 -4.87
CA ASP A 55 2.60 -15.27 -4.25
C ASP A 55 2.81 -15.09 -2.74
N ARG A 56 3.03 -13.86 -2.30
CA ARG A 56 3.17 -13.54 -0.87
C ARG A 56 1.85 -13.22 -0.15
N ALA A 57 0.70 -13.44 -0.79
CA ALA A 57 -0.64 -13.15 -0.26
C ALA A 57 -0.76 -11.71 0.30
N PHE A 58 -0.25 -10.73 -0.47
CA PHE A 58 -0.22 -9.33 -0.04
C PHE A 58 -1.60 -8.69 -0.04
N TRP A 59 -2.53 -9.19 -0.83
CA TRP A 59 -3.86 -8.61 -1.01
C TRP A 59 -4.85 -9.14 0.02
N THR A 60 -5.77 -8.28 0.46
CA THR A 60 -6.84 -8.62 1.39
C THR A 60 -8.16 -8.10 0.84
N ASP A 61 -9.16 -8.95 0.75
CA ASP A 61 -10.49 -8.54 0.34
C ASP A 61 -11.27 -7.98 1.54
N VAL A 62 -11.85 -6.80 1.35
CA VAL A 62 -12.60 -6.06 2.36
C VAL A 62 -14.01 -5.80 1.85
N GLU A 63 -15.00 -6.25 2.61
CA GLU A 63 -16.41 -6.06 2.31
C GLU A 63 -16.89 -4.66 2.71
N TYR A 64 -17.73 -4.09 1.85
CA TYR A 64 -18.45 -2.82 2.04
C TYR A 64 -19.96 -3.09 1.95
N PRO A 65 -20.58 -3.54 3.07
CA PRO A 65 -21.97 -3.97 3.08
C PRO A 65 -22.96 -2.89 2.62
N GLU A 66 -22.67 -1.64 2.91
CA GLU A 66 -23.50 -0.48 2.56
C GLU A 66 -23.67 -0.27 1.06
N ILE A 67 -22.76 -0.80 0.24
CA ILE A 67 -22.82 -0.75 -1.22
C ILE A 67 -22.83 -2.13 -1.86
N GLY A 68 -22.86 -3.21 -1.03
CA GLY A 68 -22.89 -4.59 -1.47
C GLY A 68 -21.68 -5.00 -2.32
N LYS A 69 -20.50 -4.47 -2.03
CA LYS A 69 -19.27 -4.72 -2.80
C LYS A 69 -18.11 -5.15 -1.91
N THR A 70 -17.21 -5.91 -2.52
CA THR A 70 -15.91 -6.27 -1.94
C THR A 70 -14.82 -5.63 -2.80
N PHE A 71 -13.84 -5.02 -2.15
CA PHE A 71 -12.68 -4.43 -2.81
C PHE A 71 -11.40 -5.07 -2.30
N ARG A 72 -10.45 -5.23 -3.22
CA ARG A 72 -9.11 -5.69 -2.91
C ARG A 72 -8.29 -4.53 -2.33
N HIS A 73 -7.79 -4.72 -1.12
CA HIS A 73 -6.94 -3.78 -0.39
C HIS A 73 -5.50 -4.28 -0.30
N THR A 74 -4.57 -3.34 -0.08
CA THR A 74 -3.20 -3.68 0.29
C THR A 74 -3.14 -4.28 1.68
N GLY A 75 -2.39 -5.35 1.82
CA GLY A 75 -2.13 -6.00 3.10
C GLY A 75 -0.88 -5.47 3.81
N SER A 76 -0.34 -6.27 4.70
CA SER A 76 0.87 -5.93 5.45
C SER A 76 2.12 -5.98 4.59
N ALA A 77 2.98 -4.97 4.74
CA ALA A 77 4.30 -4.97 4.10
C ALA A 77 5.23 -6.08 4.64
N ALA A 78 5.02 -6.54 5.87
CA ALA A 78 5.78 -7.58 6.53
C ALA A 78 4.88 -8.70 7.05
N ILE A 79 5.41 -9.92 7.12
CA ILE A 79 4.73 -11.08 7.69
C ILE A 79 5.15 -11.19 9.16
N PHE A 80 4.17 -11.09 10.07
CA PHE A 80 4.35 -11.21 11.51
C PHE A 80 3.81 -12.55 11.99
N ASN A 81 4.67 -13.49 12.32
CA ASN A 81 4.26 -14.85 12.69
C ASN A 81 3.59 -14.93 14.07
N GLY A 82 4.04 -14.11 15.04
CA GLY A 82 3.49 -14.11 16.40
C GLY A 82 2.22 -13.26 16.58
N SER A 83 2.02 -12.25 15.73
CA SER A 83 0.85 -11.36 15.73
C SER A 83 0.45 -11.02 14.30
N PRO A 84 -0.26 -11.91 13.61
CA PRO A 84 -0.62 -11.71 12.20
C PRO A 84 -1.43 -10.42 12.02
N TRP A 85 -1.00 -9.60 11.06
CA TRP A 85 -1.74 -8.42 10.65
C TRP A 85 -3.03 -8.83 9.92
N ARG A 86 -4.09 -8.08 10.15
CA ARG A 86 -5.38 -8.27 9.45
C ARG A 86 -6.16 -6.97 9.36
N ILE A 87 -6.96 -6.83 8.32
CA ILE A 87 -8.07 -5.88 8.29
C ILE A 87 -9.27 -6.57 8.93
N SER A 88 -9.73 -6.09 10.07
CA SER A 88 -10.89 -6.66 10.76
C SER A 88 -12.21 -6.15 10.20
N ARG A 89 -12.23 -4.97 9.62
CA ARG A 89 -13.38 -4.29 9.01
C ARG A 89 -12.92 -3.18 8.07
N ARG A 90 -13.81 -2.70 7.20
CA ARG A 90 -13.60 -1.54 6.35
C ARG A 90 -13.38 -0.26 7.16
N ALA A 91 -12.94 0.80 6.49
CA ALA A 91 -12.94 2.14 7.10
C ALA A 91 -14.36 2.52 7.57
N PRO A 92 -14.50 3.13 8.77
CA PRO A 92 -15.80 3.51 9.29
C PRO A 92 -16.46 4.60 8.45
N LEU A 93 -17.79 4.60 8.42
CA LEU A 93 -18.58 5.73 7.97
C LEU A 93 -18.49 6.87 8.98
N ILE A 94 -18.86 8.08 8.56
CA ILE A 94 -18.85 9.26 9.44
C ILE A 94 -19.74 8.99 10.65
N GLY A 95 -19.17 9.07 11.84
CA GLY A 95 -19.87 8.89 13.11
C GLY A 95 -20.25 7.43 13.47
N GLU A 96 -19.89 6.45 12.64
CA GLU A 96 -20.30 5.04 12.81
C GLU A 96 -19.97 4.45 14.21
N HIS A 97 -18.89 4.90 14.83
CA HIS A 97 -18.44 4.41 16.13
C HIS A 97 -18.58 5.43 17.25
N ASN A 98 -19.27 6.55 17.04
CA ASN A 98 -19.42 7.59 18.05
C ASN A 98 -20.09 7.06 19.34
N GLU A 99 -21.14 6.28 19.21
CA GLU A 99 -21.85 5.72 20.36
C GLU A 99 -20.97 4.70 21.11
N ASP A 100 -20.30 3.81 20.39
CA ASP A 100 -19.44 2.77 20.98
C ASP A 100 -18.28 3.39 21.77
N ILE A 101 -17.62 4.40 21.19
CA ILE A 101 -16.44 5.02 21.80
C ILE A 101 -16.84 6.06 22.83
N LEU A 102 -17.69 7.02 22.47
CA LEU A 102 -17.98 8.16 23.35
C LEU A 102 -18.90 7.76 24.52
N CYS A 103 -19.90 6.93 24.27
CA CYS A 103 -20.75 6.44 25.35
C CYS A 103 -20.19 5.16 25.99
N GLY A 104 -19.73 4.20 25.20
CA GLY A 104 -19.29 2.88 25.70
C GLY A 104 -17.94 2.92 26.43
N GLU A 105 -16.93 3.58 25.85
CA GLU A 105 -15.58 3.61 26.45
C GLU A 105 -15.32 4.83 27.32
N LEU A 106 -15.81 6.02 26.89
CA LEU A 106 -15.60 7.29 27.62
C LEU A 106 -16.71 7.63 28.61
N GLY A 107 -17.84 6.93 28.58
CA GLY A 107 -18.90 7.03 29.56
C GLY A 107 -19.84 8.24 29.40
N LEU A 108 -19.86 8.89 28.22
CA LEU A 108 -20.80 9.97 27.95
C LEU A 108 -22.23 9.42 27.90
N SER A 109 -23.20 10.21 28.36
CA SER A 109 -24.60 9.93 28.13
C SER A 109 -25.00 10.20 26.67
N LYS A 110 -26.07 9.59 26.21
CA LYS A 110 -26.60 9.86 24.84
C LYS A 110 -26.98 11.31 24.62
N ALA A 111 -27.39 12.02 25.69
CA ALA A 111 -27.71 13.43 25.63
C ALA A 111 -26.46 14.30 25.41
N GLU A 112 -25.34 13.98 26.08
CA GLU A 112 -24.06 14.67 25.89
C GLU A 112 -23.50 14.38 24.50
N LEU A 113 -23.61 13.14 23.99
CA LEU A 113 -23.21 12.81 22.61
C LEU A 113 -24.03 13.62 21.60
N ALA A 114 -25.35 13.73 21.77
CA ALA A 114 -26.19 14.52 20.86
C ALA A 114 -25.82 16.00 20.86
N ALA A 115 -25.53 16.60 22.02
CA ALA A 115 -25.08 17.98 22.12
C ALA A 115 -23.74 18.21 21.42
N LEU A 116 -22.77 17.27 21.56
CA LEU A 116 -21.49 17.37 20.88
C LEU A 116 -21.62 17.27 19.35
N ILE A 117 -22.52 16.43 18.84
CA ILE A 117 -22.76 16.32 17.39
C ILE A 117 -23.39 17.61 16.83
N GLU A 118 -24.30 18.22 17.57
CA GLU A 118 -24.94 19.50 17.19
C GLU A 118 -23.89 20.61 17.12
N GLU A 119 -23.06 20.76 18.16
CA GLU A 119 -21.97 21.75 18.22
C GLU A 119 -20.93 21.58 17.08
N ALA A 120 -20.61 20.35 16.74
CA ALA A 120 -19.66 20.06 15.66
C ALA A 120 -20.22 20.25 14.24
N SER A 121 -21.53 20.53 14.12
CA SER A 121 -22.23 20.72 12.84
C SER A 121 -22.41 22.19 12.46
N GLU A 122 -22.10 23.12 13.40
CA GLU A 122 -22.09 24.57 13.19
C GLU A 122 -20.71 25.05 12.66
#